data_a4e608479c74a70a25b2feb6b94a04c3
#
_entry.id   a4e608479c74a70a25b2feb6b94a04c3
#
_cell.length_a   1.000
_cell.length_b   1.000
_cell.length_c   1.000
_cell.angle_alpha   90.00
_cell.angle_beta   90.00
_cell.angle_gamma   90.00
#
_symmetry.space_group_name_H-M   'P 1'
#
loop_
_entity.id
_entity.type
_entity.pdbx_description
1 polymer ?
#
loop_
_entity_poly.entity_id
_entity_poly.type
_entity_poly.pdbx_seq_one_letter_code
_entity_poly.pdbx_strand_id
1 'polypeptide(L)'
;MDYEEALMIKTAWYYYLENMTQQKISELLGISRIRVIKLLEKARQTGIIQFKIREDSASRMQVERELAAAYGLKDVFVVPSVPDGDLNETIAKAAAMYISGRLTDNCFINMGYGDTPSRVLNNLATMTERPISCVSLTGGVNYYLPNTRSNIFNIKLYLIPAPLLASTKEMVTAMRNEESVMEISRMVKLSSMTVVGIGGMQDDATILRSNILTKNDFLYLEMQGAVGDVLSHFLDKDGNPVETDIEDRLISTPLATLKELENVIGVAAGSHKVDAIRAVLRGKYLDVLITDEATALQ
;
A
#
# COMPACT_ATOMS: atom_id res chain seq x y z
N MET A 1 -5.35 4.72 -51.48
CA MET A 1 -5.84 4.27 -50.13
C MET A 1 -6.62 3.00 -50.38
N ASP A 2 -6.15 1.90 -49.82
CA ASP A 2 -6.83 0.60 -49.95
C ASP A 2 -8.13 0.64 -49.10
N TYR A 3 -9.15 -0.10 -49.53
CA TYR A 3 -10.43 -0.19 -48.82
C TYR A 3 -10.23 -0.66 -47.37
N GLU A 4 -9.31 -1.56 -47.14
CA GLU A 4 -8.99 -2.05 -45.78
C GLU A 4 -8.36 -0.96 -44.93
N GLU A 5 -7.48 -0.15 -45.50
CA GLU A 5 -6.89 1.00 -44.82
C GLU A 5 -7.94 2.06 -44.46
N ALA A 6 -8.82 2.38 -45.38
CA ALA A 6 -9.93 3.32 -45.12
C ALA A 6 -10.87 2.80 -44.02
N LEU A 7 -11.19 1.51 -44.01
CA LEU A 7 -11.99 0.88 -42.99
C LEU A 7 -11.32 0.90 -41.61
N MET A 8 -10.01 0.67 -41.60
CA MET A 8 -9.18 0.73 -40.39
C MET A 8 -9.14 2.14 -39.80
N ILE A 9 -8.95 3.17 -40.63
CA ILE A 9 -8.97 4.58 -40.21
C ILE A 9 -10.36 4.95 -39.64
N LYS A 10 -11.45 4.59 -40.31
CA LYS A 10 -12.83 4.84 -39.83
C LYS A 10 -13.08 4.16 -38.49
N THR A 11 -12.68 2.89 -38.37
CA THR A 11 -12.83 2.12 -37.12
C THR A 11 -12.10 2.81 -35.97
N ALA A 12 -10.88 3.26 -36.22
CA ALA A 12 -10.05 3.98 -35.26
C ALA A 12 -10.68 5.33 -34.87
N TRP A 13 -11.19 6.08 -35.85
CA TRP A 13 -11.86 7.35 -35.60
C TRP A 13 -13.07 7.19 -34.68
N TYR A 14 -13.99 6.28 -34.99
CA TYR A 14 -15.19 6.03 -34.19
C TYR A 14 -14.86 5.56 -32.77
N TYR A 15 -13.82 4.76 -32.60
CA TYR A 15 -13.44 4.22 -31.30
C TYR A 15 -12.76 5.28 -30.41
N TYR A 16 -11.75 5.99 -30.95
CA TYR A 16 -10.87 6.87 -30.14
C TYR A 16 -11.37 8.33 -30.09
N LEU A 17 -12.03 8.81 -31.12
CA LEU A 17 -12.46 10.22 -31.16
C LEU A 17 -13.95 10.39 -30.88
N GLU A 18 -14.79 9.43 -31.31
CA GLU A 18 -16.21 9.47 -31.04
C GLU A 18 -16.63 8.61 -29.84
N ASN A 19 -15.68 7.95 -29.17
CA ASN A 19 -15.90 7.09 -27.99
C ASN A 19 -16.99 6.02 -28.19
N MET A 20 -17.14 5.51 -29.41
CA MET A 20 -18.10 4.46 -29.71
C MET A 20 -17.61 3.09 -29.18
N THR A 21 -18.54 2.28 -28.69
CA THR A 21 -18.22 0.90 -28.32
C THR A 21 -17.93 0.05 -29.57
N GLN A 22 -17.08 -0.97 -29.43
CA GLN A 22 -16.78 -1.92 -30.51
C GLN A 22 -18.04 -2.56 -31.10
N GLN A 23 -19.07 -2.75 -30.30
CA GLN A 23 -20.35 -3.29 -30.73
C GLN A 23 -21.07 -2.30 -31.65
N LYS A 24 -21.21 -1.02 -31.26
CA LYS A 24 -21.81 0.01 -32.11
C LYS A 24 -21.06 0.22 -33.42
N ILE A 25 -19.73 0.17 -33.39
CA ILE A 25 -18.89 0.28 -34.60
C ILE A 25 -19.14 -0.92 -35.52
N SER A 26 -19.24 -2.11 -34.97
CA SER A 26 -19.58 -3.34 -35.70
C SER A 26 -20.92 -3.21 -36.46
N GLU A 27 -21.94 -2.71 -35.79
CA GLU A 27 -23.26 -2.48 -36.37
C GLU A 27 -23.23 -1.39 -37.46
N LEU A 28 -22.57 -0.27 -37.17
CA LEU A 28 -22.46 0.88 -38.08
C LEU A 28 -21.70 0.54 -39.38
N LEU A 29 -20.65 -0.25 -39.27
CA LEU A 29 -19.81 -0.61 -40.42
C LEU A 29 -20.22 -1.91 -41.09
N GLY A 30 -21.22 -2.64 -40.56
CA GLY A 30 -21.69 -3.92 -41.10
C GLY A 30 -20.62 -5.03 -41.05
N ILE A 31 -19.72 -5.00 -40.06
CA ILE A 31 -18.65 -5.99 -39.89
C ILE A 31 -18.75 -6.65 -38.50
N SER A 32 -18.12 -7.81 -38.33
CA SER A 32 -18.13 -8.49 -37.03
C SER A 32 -17.32 -7.71 -35.98
N ARG A 33 -17.72 -7.82 -34.69
CA ARG A 33 -16.97 -7.24 -33.57
C ARG A 33 -15.51 -7.72 -33.52
N ILE A 34 -15.27 -8.96 -33.87
CA ILE A 34 -13.91 -9.53 -33.94
C ILE A 34 -13.09 -8.78 -35.02
N ARG A 35 -13.71 -8.43 -36.14
CA ARG A 35 -13.06 -7.66 -37.18
C ARG A 35 -12.74 -6.24 -36.74
N VAL A 36 -13.62 -5.60 -35.97
CA VAL A 36 -13.38 -4.28 -35.34
C VAL A 36 -12.13 -4.35 -34.45
N ILE A 37 -12.03 -5.37 -33.58
CA ILE A 37 -10.86 -5.57 -32.71
C ILE A 37 -9.56 -5.69 -33.53
N LYS A 38 -9.57 -6.53 -34.55
CA LYS A 38 -8.39 -6.75 -35.44
C LYS A 38 -8.00 -5.47 -36.19
N LEU A 39 -8.96 -4.68 -36.65
CA LEU A 39 -8.69 -3.40 -37.32
C LEU A 39 -8.08 -2.37 -36.38
N LEU A 40 -8.57 -2.26 -35.14
CA LEU A 40 -7.99 -1.40 -34.10
C LEU A 40 -6.57 -1.82 -33.73
N GLU A 41 -6.30 -3.11 -33.64
CA GLU A 41 -4.98 -3.64 -33.37
C GLU A 41 -4.02 -3.33 -34.53
N LYS A 42 -4.45 -3.57 -35.78
CA LYS A 42 -3.66 -3.29 -36.98
C LYS A 42 -3.41 -1.77 -37.12
N ALA A 43 -4.38 -0.91 -36.79
CA ALA A 43 -4.22 0.54 -36.82
C ALA A 43 -3.12 1.03 -35.85
N ARG A 44 -2.96 0.38 -34.71
CA ARG A 44 -1.85 0.63 -33.76
C ARG A 44 -0.53 0.13 -34.30
N GLN A 45 -0.49 -1.09 -34.84
CA GLN A 45 0.73 -1.69 -35.40
C GLN A 45 1.28 -0.94 -36.62
N THR A 46 0.38 -0.39 -37.46
CA THR A 46 0.74 0.36 -38.68
C THR A 46 1.00 1.84 -38.43
N GLY A 47 0.85 2.32 -37.18
CA GLY A 47 1.09 3.72 -36.84
C GLY A 47 -0.01 4.71 -37.26
N ILE A 48 -1.16 4.22 -37.75
CA ILE A 48 -2.36 5.07 -38.00
C ILE A 48 -2.83 5.73 -36.71
N ILE A 49 -2.68 5.01 -35.59
CA ILE A 49 -2.90 5.56 -34.25
C ILE A 49 -1.53 5.61 -33.56
N GLN A 50 -1.20 6.77 -33.04
CA GLN A 50 -0.03 6.99 -32.22
C GLN A 50 -0.48 7.52 -30.86
N PHE A 51 -0.08 6.84 -29.79
CA PHE A 51 -0.28 7.32 -28.43
C PHE A 51 0.99 8.04 -27.97
N LYS A 52 0.83 9.25 -27.47
CA LYS A 52 1.90 9.96 -26.77
C LYS A 52 1.58 9.99 -25.30
N ILE A 53 2.29 9.21 -24.51
CA ILE A 53 2.27 9.31 -23.04
C ILE A 53 3.25 10.42 -22.68
N ARG A 54 2.90 11.28 -21.73
CA ARG A 54 3.79 12.32 -21.23
C ARG A 54 5.06 11.67 -20.68
N GLU A 55 6.23 12.26 -20.95
CA GLU A 55 7.53 11.69 -20.61
C GLU A 55 7.68 11.43 -19.10
N ASP A 56 7.20 12.36 -18.25
CA ASP A 56 7.18 12.21 -16.80
C ASP A 56 6.33 11.02 -16.34
N SER A 57 5.20 10.78 -16.99
CA SER A 57 4.34 9.63 -16.68
C SER A 57 4.94 8.31 -17.20
N ALA A 58 5.60 8.33 -18.35
CA ALA A 58 6.26 7.16 -18.90
C ALA A 58 7.44 6.72 -18.02
N SER A 59 8.21 7.67 -17.50
CA SER A 59 9.33 7.40 -16.58
C SER A 59 8.83 6.72 -15.29
N ARG A 60 7.77 7.24 -14.66
CA ARG A 60 7.20 6.62 -13.45
C ARG A 60 6.71 5.19 -13.70
N MET A 61 6.00 4.94 -14.80
CA MET A 61 5.55 3.60 -15.16
C MET A 61 6.69 2.62 -15.41
N GLN A 62 7.84 3.11 -15.85
CA GLN A 62 9.04 2.29 -16.00
C GLN A 62 9.62 1.93 -14.63
N VAL A 63 9.77 2.91 -13.74
CA VAL A 63 10.24 2.71 -12.36
C VAL A 63 9.34 1.72 -11.60
N GLU A 64 8.02 1.87 -11.72
CA GLU A 64 7.05 0.92 -11.12
C GLU A 64 7.31 -0.52 -11.58
N ARG A 65 7.51 -0.73 -12.88
CA ARG A 65 7.79 -2.06 -13.46
C ARG A 65 9.13 -2.62 -13.00
N GLU A 66 10.17 -1.78 -12.94
CA GLU A 66 11.50 -2.18 -12.49
C GLU A 66 11.48 -2.60 -11.01
N LEU A 67 10.84 -1.83 -10.15
CA LEU A 67 10.67 -2.17 -8.73
C LEU A 67 9.83 -3.45 -8.54
N ALA A 68 8.70 -3.57 -9.26
CA ALA A 68 7.87 -4.77 -9.19
C ALA A 68 8.65 -6.02 -9.59
N ALA A 69 9.44 -5.94 -10.67
CA ALA A 69 10.27 -7.05 -11.13
C ALA A 69 11.43 -7.37 -10.19
N ALA A 70 12.11 -6.34 -9.65
CA ALA A 70 13.28 -6.52 -8.78
C ALA A 70 12.93 -7.19 -7.44
N TYR A 71 11.76 -6.85 -6.89
CA TYR A 71 11.34 -7.34 -5.56
C TYR A 71 10.20 -8.37 -5.61
N GLY A 72 9.68 -8.68 -6.79
CA GLY A 72 8.60 -9.66 -6.97
C GLY A 72 7.24 -9.16 -6.46
N LEU A 73 6.99 -7.85 -6.52
CA LEU A 73 5.75 -7.25 -6.10
C LEU A 73 4.63 -7.50 -7.13
N LYS A 74 3.40 -7.60 -6.66
CA LYS A 74 2.21 -7.69 -7.51
C LYS A 74 1.91 -6.36 -8.21
N ASP A 75 2.18 -5.23 -7.52
CA ASP A 75 1.93 -3.89 -8.04
C ASP A 75 2.83 -2.86 -7.32
N VAL A 76 3.15 -1.78 -8.02
CA VAL A 76 3.82 -0.61 -7.46
C VAL A 76 3.09 0.62 -7.96
N PHE A 77 2.77 1.55 -7.08
CA PHE A 77 2.15 2.81 -7.43
C PHE A 77 3.00 3.99 -6.99
N VAL A 78 3.59 4.67 -7.96
CA VAL A 78 4.47 5.82 -7.75
C VAL A 78 3.71 7.12 -7.97
N VAL A 79 3.58 7.93 -6.92
CA VAL A 79 2.97 9.26 -7.04
C VAL A 79 4.04 10.32 -7.38
N PRO A 80 3.67 11.42 -8.07
CA PRO A 80 4.58 12.53 -8.26
C PRO A 80 5.08 13.07 -6.92
N SER A 81 6.39 13.37 -6.83
CA SER A 81 6.92 14.08 -5.67
C SER A 81 6.41 15.51 -5.62
N VAL A 82 5.97 15.95 -4.45
CA VAL A 82 5.47 17.31 -4.21
C VAL A 82 6.49 18.04 -3.34
N PRO A 83 7.28 18.98 -3.89
CA PRO A 83 8.38 19.60 -3.17
C PRO A 83 7.99 20.33 -1.87
N ASP A 84 6.82 20.97 -1.85
CA ASP A 84 6.35 21.81 -0.73
C ASP A 84 5.08 21.26 -0.05
N GLY A 85 4.75 20.00 -0.30
CA GLY A 85 3.53 19.34 0.20
C GLY A 85 3.77 18.40 1.38
N ASP A 86 2.70 18.05 2.10
CA ASP A 86 2.71 16.95 3.06
C ASP A 86 2.79 15.61 2.29
N LEU A 87 4.00 15.08 2.19
CA LEU A 87 4.30 13.86 1.44
C LEU A 87 3.52 12.66 2.02
N ASN A 88 3.44 12.57 3.35
CA ASN A 88 2.68 11.49 4.00
C ASN A 88 1.18 11.56 3.67
N GLU A 89 0.61 12.76 3.59
CA GLU A 89 -0.78 12.95 3.19
C GLU A 89 -1.00 12.59 1.72
N THR A 90 -0.06 12.96 0.85
CA THR A 90 -0.13 12.67 -0.59
C THR A 90 -0.14 11.17 -0.86
N ILE A 91 0.79 10.41 -0.26
CA ILE A 91 0.83 8.95 -0.45
C ILE A 91 -0.34 8.25 0.25
N ALA A 92 -0.78 8.76 1.41
CA ALA A 92 -1.95 8.21 2.11
C ALA A 92 -3.24 8.39 1.29
N LYS A 93 -3.42 9.53 0.64
CA LYS A 93 -4.54 9.76 -0.28
C LYS A 93 -4.48 8.84 -1.49
N ALA A 94 -3.30 8.66 -2.09
CA ALA A 94 -3.10 7.72 -3.20
C ALA A 94 -3.42 6.28 -2.78
N ALA A 95 -2.97 5.86 -1.60
CA ALA A 95 -3.28 4.55 -1.05
C ALA A 95 -4.79 4.37 -0.79
N ALA A 96 -5.45 5.39 -0.24
CA ALA A 96 -6.89 5.35 -0.05
C ALA A 96 -7.66 5.22 -1.39
N MET A 97 -7.23 5.93 -2.44
CA MET A 97 -7.79 5.79 -3.79
C MET A 97 -7.55 4.38 -4.35
N TYR A 98 -6.34 3.85 -4.21
CA TYR A 98 -5.99 2.50 -4.64
C TYR A 98 -6.85 1.43 -3.97
N ILE A 99 -7.06 1.55 -2.66
CA ILE A 99 -7.86 0.63 -1.85
C ILE A 99 -9.34 0.79 -2.18
N SER A 100 -9.88 2.02 -2.27
CA SER A 100 -11.30 2.28 -2.48
C SER A 100 -11.84 1.64 -3.76
N GLY A 101 -11.03 1.59 -4.82
CA GLY A 101 -11.36 0.90 -6.08
C GLY A 101 -11.42 -0.63 -5.99
N ARG A 102 -10.95 -1.21 -4.89
CA ARG A 102 -10.85 -2.66 -4.65
C ARG A 102 -11.73 -3.15 -3.50
N LEU A 103 -12.46 -2.22 -2.85
CA LEU A 103 -13.36 -2.57 -1.74
C LEU A 103 -14.54 -3.40 -2.23
N THR A 104 -14.82 -4.47 -1.51
CA THR A 104 -16.06 -5.25 -1.63
C THR A 104 -16.97 -4.95 -0.43
N ASP A 105 -18.24 -5.30 -0.52
CA ASP A 105 -19.17 -5.12 0.58
C ASP A 105 -18.77 -5.99 1.79
N ASN A 106 -18.82 -5.41 2.99
CA ASN A 106 -18.43 -6.04 4.26
C ASN A 106 -16.97 -6.53 4.32
N CYS A 107 -16.04 -5.85 3.63
CA CYS A 107 -14.64 -6.24 3.67
C CYS A 107 -14.00 -5.87 5.02
N PHE A 108 -13.06 -6.73 5.44
CA PHE A 108 -12.11 -6.43 6.49
C PHE A 108 -10.81 -5.92 5.89
N ILE A 109 -10.25 -4.88 6.50
CA ILE A 109 -8.94 -4.33 6.15
C ILE A 109 -8.07 -4.37 7.39
N ASN A 110 -6.93 -5.05 7.31
CA ASN A 110 -5.92 -4.96 8.34
C ASN A 110 -5.21 -3.61 8.27
N MET A 111 -4.94 -3.03 9.42
CA MET A 111 -4.32 -1.71 9.51
C MET A 111 -3.17 -1.73 10.52
N GLY A 112 -1.98 -1.38 10.02
CA GLY A 112 -0.80 -1.18 10.85
C GLY A 112 -0.86 0.11 11.68
N TYR A 113 -0.02 0.20 12.68
CA TYR A 113 0.21 1.39 13.48
C TYR A 113 1.07 2.42 12.72
N GLY A 114 0.81 3.70 12.93
CA GLY A 114 1.67 4.80 12.44
C GLY A 114 0.90 5.96 11.81
N ASP A 115 1.62 7.05 11.54
CA ASP A 115 1.05 8.28 10.96
C ASP A 115 0.45 8.02 9.57
N THR A 116 1.20 7.37 8.68
CA THR A 116 0.74 7.11 7.30
C THR A 116 -0.48 6.18 7.24
N PRO A 117 -0.53 5.01 7.92
CA PRO A 117 -1.74 4.20 7.98
C PRO A 117 -2.96 4.93 8.56
N SER A 118 -2.76 5.75 9.59
CA SER A 118 -3.82 6.59 10.17
C SER A 118 -4.41 7.57 9.14
N ARG A 119 -3.56 8.21 8.34
CA ARG A 119 -3.99 9.10 7.24
C ARG A 119 -4.71 8.34 6.13
N VAL A 120 -4.25 7.13 5.78
CA VAL A 120 -4.96 6.26 4.82
C VAL A 120 -6.38 5.99 5.31
N LEU A 121 -6.54 5.62 6.58
CA LEU A 121 -7.84 5.36 7.17
C LEU A 121 -8.75 6.59 7.13
N ASN A 122 -8.21 7.77 7.48
CA ASN A 122 -8.96 9.03 7.43
C ASN A 122 -9.42 9.38 6.00
N ASN A 123 -8.57 9.18 5.01
CA ASN A 123 -8.92 9.40 3.61
C ASN A 123 -9.96 8.38 3.13
N LEU A 124 -9.83 7.10 3.47
CA LEU A 124 -10.83 6.08 3.16
C LEU A 124 -12.20 6.42 3.74
N ALA A 125 -12.26 6.88 5.00
CA ALA A 125 -13.49 7.28 5.66
C ALA A 125 -14.25 8.41 4.93
N THR A 126 -13.53 9.25 4.19
CA THR A 126 -14.12 10.35 3.42
C THR A 126 -14.44 9.98 1.97
N MET A 127 -13.80 8.95 1.43
CA MET A 127 -13.92 8.56 0.01
C MET A 127 -14.99 7.50 -0.24
N THR A 128 -15.42 6.77 0.79
CA THR A 128 -16.39 5.69 0.62
C THR A 128 -17.57 5.83 1.58
N GLU A 129 -18.76 5.58 1.06
CA GLU A 129 -19.98 5.42 1.87
C GLU A 129 -20.16 3.97 2.35
N ARG A 130 -19.35 3.04 1.86
CA ARG A 130 -19.41 1.63 2.24
C ARG A 130 -18.90 1.44 3.67
N PRO A 131 -19.56 0.62 4.49
CA PRO A 131 -19.07 0.29 5.81
C PRO A 131 -17.77 -0.53 5.70
N ILE A 132 -16.71 -0.04 6.33
CA ILE A 132 -15.40 -0.70 6.40
C ILE A 132 -15.19 -1.25 7.80
N SER A 133 -14.69 -2.47 7.91
CA SER A 133 -14.22 -3.06 9.15
C SER A 133 -12.69 -3.09 9.16
N CYS A 134 -12.08 -2.29 10.04
CA CYS A 134 -10.62 -2.25 10.20
C CYS A 134 -10.19 -3.10 11.39
N VAL A 135 -9.20 -3.96 11.17
CA VAL A 135 -8.61 -4.84 12.18
C VAL A 135 -7.19 -4.37 12.48
N SER A 136 -6.90 -4.10 13.75
CA SER A 136 -5.56 -3.69 14.17
C SER A 136 -4.57 -4.84 14.08
N LEU A 137 -3.40 -4.56 13.52
CA LEU A 137 -2.28 -5.50 13.48
C LEU A 137 -1.37 -5.41 14.71
N THR A 138 -1.52 -4.35 15.52
CA THR A 138 -0.67 -4.10 16.69
C THR A 138 -1.49 -3.73 17.90
N GLY A 139 -0.96 -3.96 19.10
CA GLY A 139 -1.44 -3.31 20.31
C GLY A 139 -1.25 -1.80 20.25
N GLY A 140 -1.62 -1.08 21.30
CA GLY A 140 -1.41 0.37 21.40
C GLY A 140 -2.63 1.21 21.01
N VAL A 141 -3.81 0.84 21.49
CA VAL A 141 -5.10 1.51 21.20
C VAL A 141 -5.04 3.03 21.34
N ASN A 142 -4.33 3.55 22.34
CA ASN A 142 -4.23 4.99 22.60
C ASN A 142 -3.54 5.78 21.49
N TYR A 143 -2.80 5.11 20.61
CA TYR A 143 -1.99 5.73 19.56
C TYR A 143 -2.47 5.38 18.15
N TYR A 144 -3.50 4.54 18.04
CA TYR A 144 -3.95 3.99 16.76
C TYR A 144 -4.51 5.06 15.83
N LEU A 145 -5.21 6.05 16.38
CA LEU A 145 -5.84 7.14 15.64
C LEU A 145 -5.56 8.50 16.30
N PRO A 146 -4.31 8.93 16.41
CA PRO A 146 -3.96 10.14 17.18
C PRO A 146 -4.56 11.43 16.62
N ASN A 147 -4.97 11.43 15.35
CA ASN A 147 -5.45 12.61 14.62
C ASN A 147 -6.85 12.43 14.01
N THR A 148 -7.66 11.52 14.51
CA THR A 148 -8.99 11.27 13.96
C THR A 148 -9.87 12.50 14.03
N ARG A 149 -10.12 13.10 12.90
CA ARG A 149 -11.20 14.07 12.71
C ARG A 149 -12.53 13.29 12.58
N SER A 150 -13.58 13.87 13.08
CA SER A 150 -14.90 13.31 13.41
C SER A 150 -15.72 12.57 12.33
N ASN A 151 -15.14 12.13 11.23
CA ASN A 151 -15.88 11.55 10.09
C ASN A 151 -15.78 10.01 9.97
N ILE A 152 -15.43 9.30 11.05
CA ILE A 152 -15.24 7.82 11.04
C ILE A 152 -16.55 7.07 11.29
N PHE A 153 -17.68 7.65 11.06
CA PHE A 153 -19.00 7.03 11.35
C PHE A 153 -19.27 5.73 10.57
N ASN A 154 -18.56 5.51 9.46
CA ASN A 154 -18.75 4.33 8.62
C ASN A 154 -17.67 3.25 8.83
N ILE A 155 -16.74 3.43 9.79
CA ILE A 155 -15.66 2.49 10.04
C ILE A 155 -15.83 1.82 11.40
N LYS A 156 -15.87 0.48 11.40
CA LYS A 156 -15.76 -0.32 12.63
C LYS A 156 -14.29 -0.63 12.88
N LEU A 157 -13.85 -0.41 14.11
CA LEU A 157 -12.47 -0.69 14.53
C LEU A 157 -12.46 -1.89 15.46
N TYR A 158 -11.69 -2.91 15.11
CA TYR A 158 -11.40 -4.08 15.91
C TYR A 158 -9.97 -3.95 16.41
N LEU A 159 -9.79 -3.61 17.66
CA LEU A 159 -8.50 -3.24 18.23
C LEU A 159 -8.00 -4.34 19.17
N ILE A 160 -6.69 -4.61 19.14
CA ILE A 160 -6.06 -5.52 20.10
C ILE A 160 -6.08 -4.84 21.47
N PRO A 161 -6.75 -5.41 22.48
CA PRO A 161 -6.88 -4.81 23.83
C PRO A 161 -5.61 -5.03 24.67
N ALA A 162 -4.47 -4.59 24.16
CA ALA A 162 -3.16 -4.73 24.76
C ALA A 162 -2.26 -3.54 24.40
N PRO A 163 -1.21 -3.24 25.18
CA PRO A 163 -0.21 -2.24 24.77
C PRO A 163 0.56 -2.72 23.55
N LEU A 164 1.25 -1.82 22.85
CA LEU A 164 2.17 -2.19 21.76
C LEU A 164 3.41 -2.90 22.31
N LEU A 165 3.93 -2.43 23.44
CA LEU A 165 5.10 -3.00 24.11
C LEU A 165 4.73 -3.40 25.54
N ALA A 166 4.81 -4.67 25.84
CA ALA A 166 4.58 -5.19 27.20
C ALA A 166 5.84 -5.01 28.08
N SER A 167 5.67 -5.15 29.39
CA SER A 167 6.77 -5.01 30.33
C SER A 167 7.76 -6.19 30.28
N THR A 168 7.27 -7.39 29.96
CA THR A 168 8.10 -8.61 29.88
C THR A 168 7.61 -9.54 28.77
N LYS A 169 8.45 -10.49 28.38
CA LYS A 169 8.15 -11.55 27.41
C LYS A 169 7.02 -12.48 27.90
N GLU A 170 6.99 -12.79 29.20
CA GLU A 170 5.96 -13.61 29.81
C GLU A 170 4.59 -12.94 29.72
N MET A 171 4.56 -11.61 29.89
CA MET A 171 3.33 -10.83 29.73
C MET A 171 2.83 -10.84 28.29
N VAL A 172 3.71 -10.79 27.29
CA VAL A 172 3.31 -10.96 25.87
C VAL A 172 2.66 -12.30 25.66
N THR A 173 3.25 -13.37 26.20
CA THR A 173 2.70 -14.73 26.10
C THR A 173 1.33 -14.84 26.77
N ALA A 174 1.18 -14.26 27.96
CA ALA A 174 -0.10 -14.23 28.66
C ALA A 174 -1.17 -13.47 27.87
N MET A 175 -0.86 -12.25 27.41
CA MET A 175 -1.79 -11.41 26.63
C MET A 175 -2.19 -12.05 25.30
N ARG A 176 -1.27 -12.70 24.61
CA ARG A 176 -1.58 -13.41 23.34
C ARG A 176 -2.54 -14.59 23.54
N ASN A 177 -2.59 -15.16 24.73
CA ASN A 177 -3.50 -16.26 25.09
C ASN A 177 -4.86 -15.78 25.61
N GLU A 178 -5.07 -14.48 25.82
CA GLU A 178 -6.37 -13.93 26.17
C GLU A 178 -7.34 -14.07 24.99
N GLU A 179 -8.58 -14.54 25.29
CA GLU A 179 -9.59 -14.80 24.25
C GLU A 179 -9.88 -13.56 23.41
N SER A 180 -9.95 -12.37 24.04
CA SER A 180 -10.17 -11.10 23.35
C SER A 180 -9.06 -10.73 22.37
N VAL A 181 -7.81 -11.10 22.65
CA VAL A 181 -6.64 -10.89 21.75
C VAL A 181 -6.64 -11.94 20.66
N MET A 182 -6.93 -13.20 21.00
CA MET A 182 -7.02 -14.28 20.03
C MET A 182 -8.15 -14.04 19.01
N GLU A 183 -9.28 -13.49 19.43
CA GLU A 183 -10.38 -13.14 18.52
C GLU A 183 -9.92 -12.15 17.43
N ILE A 184 -9.26 -11.07 17.83
CA ILE A 184 -8.71 -10.09 16.85
C ILE A 184 -7.66 -10.75 15.95
N SER A 185 -6.80 -11.59 16.50
CA SER A 185 -5.79 -12.32 15.72
C SER A 185 -6.41 -13.27 14.68
N ARG A 186 -7.57 -13.87 14.98
CA ARG A 186 -8.32 -14.67 13.99
C ARG A 186 -8.91 -13.79 12.90
N MET A 187 -9.41 -12.60 13.23
CA MET A 187 -9.98 -11.64 12.28
C MET A 187 -8.93 -11.13 11.27
N VAL A 188 -7.66 -10.99 11.68
CA VAL A 188 -6.55 -10.61 10.78
C VAL A 188 -6.49 -11.52 9.56
N LYS A 189 -6.70 -12.83 9.73
CA LYS A 189 -6.67 -13.81 8.62
C LYS A 189 -7.89 -13.76 7.69
N LEU A 190 -8.95 -13.06 8.09
CA LEU A 190 -10.17 -12.89 7.29
C LEU A 190 -10.12 -11.64 6.39
N SER A 191 -9.13 -10.81 6.57
CA SER A 191 -9.00 -9.55 5.85
C SER A 191 -8.53 -9.77 4.41
N SER A 192 -9.14 -9.07 3.48
CA SER A 192 -8.80 -9.13 2.05
C SER A 192 -7.64 -8.22 1.64
N MET A 193 -7.32 -7.25 2.47
CA MET A 193 -6.24 -6.28 2.28
C MET A 193 -5.57 -5.94 3.60
N THR A 194 -4.29 -5.63 3.55
CA THR A 194 -3.48 -5.25 4.71
C THR A 194 -2.71 -3.99 4.38
N VAL A 195 -2.84 -2.95 5.20
CA VAL A 195 -2.14 -1.67 5.03
C VAL A 195 -1.10 -1.52 6.13
N VAL A 196 0.15 -1.34 5.75
CA VAL A 196 1.26 -1.13 6.68
C VAL A 196 2.04 0.13 6.32
N GLY A 197 2.45 0.86 7.33
CA GLY A 197 3.48 1.89 7.21
C GLY A 197 4.86 1.25 7.30
N ILE A 198 5.87 1.97 6.83
CA ILE A 198 7.27 1.63 7.03
C ILE A 198 7.90 2.77 7.83
N GLY A 199 8.43 2.45 8.98
CA GLY A 199 9.16 3.37 9.84
C GLY A 199 10.65 3.39 9.49
N GLY A 200 11.26 4.55 9.57
CA GLY A 200 12.72 4.70 9.53
C GLY A 200 13.28 4.98 10.91
N MET A 201 14.61 5.09 11.00
CA MET A 201 15.33 5.29 12.26
C MET A 201 15.57 6.80 12.58
N GLN A 202 14.60 7.68 12.25
CA GLN A 202 14.74 9.11 12.49
C GLN A 202 14.24 9.53 13.88
N ASP A 203 14.77 10.64 14.40
CA ASP A 203 14.40 11.23 15.69
C ASP A 203 12.92 11.63 15.83
N ASP A 204 12.21 11.78 14.71
CA ASP A 204 10.79 12.10 14.65
C ASP A 204 9.90 10.89 14.37
N ALA A 205 10.43 9.68 14.48
CA ALA A 205 9.66 8.43 14.31
C ALA A 205 8.44 8.42 15.26
N THR A 206 7.30 7.92 14.74
CA THR A 206 6.03 7.93 15.48
C THR A 206 6.14 7.22 16.84
N ILE A 207 6.89 6.13 16.91
CA ILE A 207 7.07 5.35 18.13
C ILE A 207 7.85 6.12 19.21
N LEU A 208 8.78 7.03 18.83
CA LEU A 208 9.46 7.94 19.74
C LEU A 208 8.53 9.07 20.18
N ARG A 209 7.82 9.70 19.23
CA ARG A 209 6.86 10.77 19.54
C ARG A 209 5.73 10.31 20.46
N SER A 210 5.37 9.03 20.39
CA SER A 210 4.37 8.41 21.25
C SER A 210 4.94 7.95 22.61
N ASN A 211 6.22 8.17 22.87
CA ASN A 211 6.92 7.74 24.09
C ASN A 211 6.82 6.23 24.36
N ILE A 212 6.69 5.42 23.33
CA ILE A 212 6.68 3.95 23.44
C ILE A 212 8.12 3.44 23.57
N LEU A 213 9.02 3.99 22.76
CA LEU A 213 10.46 3.80 22.87
C LEU A 213 11.15 5.12 23.18
N THR A 214 12.31 5.03 23.81
CA THR A 214 13.19 6.15 24.09
C THR A 214 14.23 6.33 22.98
N LYS A 215 14.91 7.48 22.97
CA LYS A 215 16.07 7.68 22.07
C LYS A 215 17.19 6.68 22.33
N ASN A 216 17.37 6.24 23.57
CA ASN A 216 18.38 5.22 23.91
C ASN A 216 18.01 3.87 23.33
N ASP A 217 16.71 3.50 23.33
CA ASP A 217 16.24 2.27 22.67
C ASP A 217 16.50 2.33 21.15
N PHE A 218 16.30 3.47 20.52
CA PHE A 218 16.60 3.66 19.08
C PHE A 218 18.09 3.51 18.79
N LEU A 219 18.93 4.17 19.58
CA LEU A 219 20.39 4.04 19.45
C LEU A 219 20.83 2.58 19.63
N TYR A 220 20.25 1.88 20.62
CA TYR A 220 20.51 0.46 20.81
C TYR A 220 20.11 -0.37 19.60
N LEU A 221 18.91 -0.15 19.03
CA LEU A 221 18.43 -0.83 17.82
C LEU A 221 19.34 -0.56 16.60
N GLU A 222 19.79 0.68 16.41
CA GLU A 222 20.76 1.02 15.35
C GLU A 222 22.09 0.29 15.53
N MET A 223 22.59 0.22 16.78
CA MET A 223 23.81 -0.55 17.10
C MET A 223 23.64 -2.05 16.82
N GLN A 224 22.43 -2.60 16.89
CA GLN A 224 22.11 -3.97 16.50
C GLN A 224 21.87 -4.12 14.99
N GLY A 225 21.99 -3.04 14.21
CA GLY A 225 21.88 -3.05 12.76
C GLY A 225 20.48 -2.76 12.21
N ALA A 226 19.55 -2.27 13.03
CA ALA A 226 18.24 -1.85 12.56
C ALA A 226 18.33 -0.66 11.60
N VAL A 227 17.64 -0.75 10.46
CA VAL A 227 17.54 0.32 9.45
C VAL A 227 16.12 0.87 9.31
N GLY A 228 15.14 0.22 9.92
CA GLY A 228 13.75 0.63 9.92
C GLY A 228 12.84 -0.46 10.48
N ASP A 229 11.53 -0.22 10.42
CA ASP A 229 10.55 -1.17 10.94
C ASP A 229 9.33 -1.34 10.03
N VAL A 230 8.65 -2.45 10.19
CA VAL A 230 7.28 -2.70 9.75
C VAL A 230 6.49 -3.32 10.91
N LEU A 231 5.33 -2.75 11.23
CA LEU A 231 4.51 -3.16 12.38
C LEU A 231 5.29 -3.12 13.72
N SER A 232 6.26 -2.23 13.84
CA SER A 232 7.21 -2.08 14.96
C SER A 232 8.18 -3.25 15.15
N HIS A 233 8.24 -4.21 14.20
CA HIS A 233 9.35 -5.16 14.08
C HIS A 233 10.51 -4.47 13.38
N PHE A 234 11.62 -4.26 14.09
CA PHE A 234 12.80 -3.62 13.55
C PHE A 234 13.60 -4.61 12.68
N LEU A 235 14.03 -4.14 11.52
CA LEU A 235 14.69 -4.96 10.50
C LEU A 235 16.11 -4.49 10.24
N ASP A 236 16.99 -5.45 9.98
CA ASP A 236 18.31 -5.18 9.43
C ASP A 236 18.23 -4.84 7.92
N LYS A 237 19.35 -4.45 7.32
CA LYS A 237 19.46 -4.12 5.89
C LYS A 237 19.04 -5.26 4.94
N ASP A 238 19.04 -6.50 5.39
CA ASP A 238 18.71 -7.68 4.60
C ASP A 238 17.23 -8.08 4.78
N GLY A 239 16.51 -7.37 5.67
CA GLY A 239 15.09 -7.56 5.94
C GLY A 239 14.80 -8.63 6.98
N ASN A 240 15.80 -9.02 7.78
CA ASN A 240 15.61 -9.93 8.91
C ASN A 240 15.24 -9.11 10.16
N PRO A 241 14.39 -9.64 11.05
CA PRO A 241 14.14 -9.00 12.32
C PRO A 241 15.41 -8.95 13.17
N VAL A 242 15.63 -7.80 13.82
CA VAL A 242 16.74 -7.63 14.77
C VAL A 242 16.34 -8.27 16.10
N GLU A 243 17.12 -9.26 16.56
CA GLU A 243 16.86 -9.96 17.81
C GLU A 243 17.24 -9.07 19.01
N THR A 244 16.22 -8.58 19.73
CA THR A 244 16.36 -7.72 20.91
C THR A 244 15.29 -8.04 21.95
N ASP A 245 15.49 -7.56 23.18
CA ASP A 245 14.47 -7.62 24.22
C ASP A 245 13.21 -6.78 23.87
N ILE A 246 13.34 -5.78 23.00
CA ILE A 246 12.22 -4.99 22.48
C ILE A 246 11.33 -5.88 21.62
N GLU A 247 11.93 -6.67 20.72
CA GLU A 247 11.19 -7.63 19.88
C GLU A 247 10.45 -8.67 20.74
N ASP A 248 11.08 -9.18 21.77
CA ASP A 248 10.47 -10.15 22.70
C ASP A 248 9.25 -9.59 23.45
N ARG A 249 9.18 -8.28 23.65
CA ARG A 249 8.10 -7.59 24.38
C ARG A 249 7.01 -7.00 23.48
N LEU A 250 7.15 -7.16 22.16
CA LEU A 250 6.24 -6.55 21.18
C LEU A 250 4.93 -7.34 21.07
N ILE A 251 3.80 -6.62 21.16
CA ILE A 251 2.46 -7.14 20.84
C ILE A 251 2.05 -6.62 19.47
N SER A 252 2.43 -7.36 18.48
CA SER A 252 2.19 -7.10 17.07
C SER A 252 1.93 -8.41 16.33
N THR A 253 1.30 -8.33 15.17
CA THR A 253 1.14 -9.46 14.26
C THR A 253 2.53 -9.94 13.82
N PRO A 254 2.88 -11.22 14.02
CA PRO A 254 4.19 -11.74 13.67
C PRO A 254 4.49 -11.56 12.18
N LEU A 255 5.76 -11.28 11.85
CA LEU A 255 6.22 -11.13 10.46
C LEU A 255 5.96 -12.38 9.60
N ALA A 256 6.01 -13.57 10.20
CA ALA A 256 5.64 -14.81 9.52
C ALA A 256 4.16 -14.79 9.08
N THR A 257 3.27 -14.32 9.96
CA THR A 257 1.84 -14.15 9.62
C THR A 257 1.65 -13.07 8.55
N LEU A 258 2.39 -11.95 8.64
CA LEU A 258 2.31 -10.87 7.63
C LEU A 258 2.63 -11.39 6.22
N LYS A 259 3.61 -12.31 6.10
CA LYS A 259 3.97 -12.95 4.82
C LYS A 259 2.89 -13.90 4.27
N GLU A 260 2.02 -14.40 5.13
CA GLU A 260 0.90 -15.28 4.74
C GLU A 260 -0.35 -14.50 4.32
N LEU A 261 -0.41 -13.19 4.64
CA LEU A 261 -1.56 -12.35 4.29
C LEU A 261 -1.52 -11.99 2.80
N GLU A 262 -2.71 -11.75 2.26
CA GLU A 262 -2.87 -11.33 0.88
C GLU A 262 -2.99 -9.79 0.76
N ASN A 263 -2.50 -9.25 -0.36
CA ASN A 263 -2.60 -7.83 -0.68
C ASN A 263 -2.03 -6.94 0.44
N VAL A 264 -0.80 -7.24 0.87
CA VAL A 264 -0.07 -6.42 1.84
C VAL A 264 0.46 -5.18 1.13
N ILE A 265 -0.12 -4.04 1.46
CA ILE A 265 0.15 -2.73 0.86
C ILE A 265 1.05 -1.94 1.79
N GLY A 266 2.31 -1.76 1.43
CA GLY A 266 3.23 -0.86 2.11
C GLY A 266 3.05 0.57 1.61
N VAL A 267 2.89 1.51 2.54
CA VAL A 267 2.71 2.94 2.22
C VAL A 267 3.81 3.74 2.93
N ALA A 268 4.81 4.14 2.18
CA ALA A 268 5.94 4.90 2.72
C ALA A 268 6.62 5.74 1.64
N ALA A 269 7.11 6.91 2.01
CA ALA A 269 7.84 7.82 1.12
C ALA A 269 8.83 8.69 1.92
N GLY A 270 9.78 9.28 1.20
CA GLY A 270 10.83 10.12 1.72
C GLY A 270 12.21 9.46 1.64
N SER A 271 13.22 10.22 1.20
CA SER A 271 14.59 9.73 1.01
C SER A 271 15.20 9.10 2.28
N HIS A 272 14.80 9.60 3.43
CA HIS A 272 15.22 9.11 4.74
C HIS A 272 14.67 7.72 5.09
N LYS A 273 13.70 7.19 4.32
CA LYS A 273 13.10 5.86 4.50
C LYS A 273 13.57 4.83 3.48
N VAL A 274 14.43 5.19 2.55
CA VAL A 274 14.86 4.29 1.46
C VAL A 274 15.45 2.98 2.00
N ASP A 275 16.33 3.05 2.99
CA ASP A 275 16.95 1.84 3.56
C ASP A 275 15.91 0.96 4.27
N ALA A 276 14.98 1.58 5.00
CA ALA A 276 13.86 0.86 5.63
C ALA A 276 12.94 0.21 4.59
N ILE A 277 12.60 0.92 3.51
CA ILE A 277 11.78 0.38 2.41
C ILE A 277 12.49 -0.80 1.76
N ARG A 278 13.78 -0.66 1.46
CA ARG A 278 14.59 -1.76 0.90
C ARG A 278 14.64 -2.99 1.81
N ALA A 279 14.81 -2.79 3.12
CA ALA A 279 14.79 -3.87 4.09
C ALA A 279 13.45 -4.63 4.08
N VAL A 280 12.32 -3.90 4.11
CA VAL A 280 10.98 -4.48 4.07
C VAL A 280 10.75 -5.26 2.76
N LEU A 281 11.21 -4.73 1.63
CA LEU A 281 11.12 -5.38 0.32
C LEU A 281 11.99 -6.65 0.24
N ARG A 282 13.23 -6.61 0.73
CA ARG A 282 14.13 -7.78 0.81
C ARG A 282 13.56 -8.87 1.70
N GLY A 283 12.94 -8.49 2.80
CA GLY A 283 12.25 -9.40 3.70
C GLY A 283 10.98 -10.03 3.10
N LYS A 284 10.52 -9.54 1.93
CA LYS A 284 9.29 -10.01 1.24
C LYS A 284 8.05 -9.90 2.11
N TYR A 285 7.88 -8.74 2.74
CA TYR A 285 6.73 -8.46 3.61
C TYR A 285 5.58 -7.76 2.89
N LEU A 286 5.76 -7.37 1.62
CA LEU A 286 4.77 -6.63 0.83
C LEU A 286 4.40 -7.36 -0.46
N ASP A 287 3.16 -7.17 -0.87
CA ASP A 287 2.68 -7.46 -2.22
C ASP A 287 2.64 -6.20 -3.10
N VAL A 288 2.36 -5.05 -2.48
CA VAL A 288 2.18 -3.76 -3.17
C VAL A 288 2.98 -2.69 -2.44
N LEU A 289 3.65 -1.82 -3.19
CA LEU A 289 4.31 -0.63 -2.65
C LEU A 289 3.64 0.64 -3.20
N ILE A 290 3.29 1.57 -2.31
CA ILE A 290 2.86 2.92 -2.67
C ILE A 290 3.88 3.90 -2.12
N THR A 291 4.52 4.64 -3.02
CA THR A 291 5.61 5.56 -2.69
C THR A 291 5.62 6.78 -3.62
N ASP A 292 6.53 7.72 -3.40
CA ASP A 292 6.74 8.86 -4.29
C ASP A 292 7.92 8.63 -5.25
N GLU A 293 7.95 9.43 -6.31
CA GLU A 293 8.94 9.31 -7.39
C GLU A 293 10.38 9.51 -6.91
N ALA A 294 10.62 10.50 -6.04
CA ALA A 294 11.96 10.76 -5.52
C ALA A 294 12.50 9.62 -4.65
N THR A 295 11.62 8.93 -3.92
CA THR A 295 11.97 7.75 -3.13
C THR A 295 12.17 6.53 -4.03
N ALA A 296 11.31 6.35 -5.02
CA ALA A 296 11.36 5.19 -5.93
C ALA A 296 12.61 5.15 -6.81
N LEU A 297 13.19 6.31 -7.12
CA LEU A 297 14.40 6.45 -7.94
C LEU A 297 15.71 6.19 -7.16
N GLN A 298 15.69 6.04 -5.85
CA GLN A 298 16.85 5.74 -5.00
C GLN A 298 16.94 4.26 -4.69
#